data_14d8c2b6e74f95294eb4c26f09c6ce4d
#
_entry.id   14d8c2b6e74f95294eb4c26f09c6ce4d
#
_cell.length_a   1.000
_cell.length_b   1.000
_cell.length_c   1.000
_cell.angle_alpha   90.00
_cell.angle_beta   90.00
_cell.angle_gamma   90.00
#
_symmetry.space_group_name_H-M   'P 1'
#
loop_
_entity.id
_entity.type
_entity.pdbx_description
1 polymer ?
#
loop_
_entity_poly.entity_id
_entity_poly.type
_entity_poly.pdbx_seq_one_letter_code
_entity_poly.pdbx_strand_id
1 'polypeptide(L)'
;VERFVVDDGWFGSRRDDTSGLGDWQIAQDVWPDGPKSLKALADYVHAKGMEFGLWFEPEMVNPDSDVARNHPDWILSPTAGRLPLQGRTQQVLDLTNPDAFDYIYGCMDQLVGELGIDYIKWDHNKLVTEPGSRRSGRPAVHAQTLAVYNIFKGLKTAHPGLEIESCSSGGGRVDLGILEHADRIWVSDCVDPVERADIQRYTSLLVPPAMMGEHVGASPAHSTQRATSQELRMAMAFFGHMGIEWNLLKEPDEALAKLAVWVAEFKKHRDWFAIDTCVHADSNDPAVRLDGMVMPNRDAAIYRFTQLTTSQTYPAAPVHLPGLDPERTYRVSPLDPSLDLTGLINGQSTLGWWNEEGVVLTGEALQRYGIRPPSLHPQQAVLLKAVAE
;
A
#
# COMPACT_ATOMS: atom_id res chain seq x y z
N VAL A 1 -8.25 -2.99 13.78
CA VAL A 1 -7.46 -3.75 12.78
C VAL A 1 -8.28 -4.95 12.36
N GLU A 2 -8.44 -5.15 11.05
CA GLU A 2 -9.25 -6.22 10.47
C GLU A 2 -8.41 -7.34 9.87
N ARG A 3 -7.11 -7.10 9.66
CA ARG A 3 -6.20 -8.06 9.01
C ARG A 3 -4.83 -8.03 9.68
N PHE A 4 -4.22 -9.19 9.82
CA PHE A 4 -2.84 -9.35 10.29
C PHE A 4 -2.04 -10.14 9.25
N VAL A 5 -0.96 -9.57 8.74
CA VAL A 5 -0.13 -10.18 7.69
C VAL A 5 1.25 -10.49 8.24
N VAL A 6 1.70 -11.74 8.07
CA VAL A 6 3.09 -12.14 8.29
C VAL A 6 3.86 -11.92 6.99
N ASP A 7 4.86 -11.04 7.05
CA ASP A 7 5.72 -10.71 5.92
C ASP A 7 6.86 -11.73 5.75
N ASP A 8 7.89 -11.41 4.98
CA ASP A 8 9.04 -12.27 4.63
C ASP A 8 9.71 -12.95 5.85
N GLY A 9 10.39 -14.08 5.62
CA GLY A 9 11.21 -14.77 6.62
C GLY A 9 10.54 -15.92 7.38
N TRP A 10 9.33 -16.33 7.02
CA TRP A 10 8.59 -17.41 7.70
C TRP A 10 8.96 -18.83 7.22
N PHE A 11 9.69 -18.98 6.11
CA PHE A 11 9.91 -20.24 5.38
C PHE A 11 11.39 -20.59 5.23
N GLY A 12 11.67 -21.86 4.95
CA GLY A 12 12.98 -22.41 4.60
C GLY A 12 14.14 -21.86 5.44
N SER A 13 15.24 -21.59 4.78
CA SER A 13 16.42 -20.92 5.35
C SER A 13 16.38 -19.38 5.21
N ARG A 14 15.24 -18.82 4.83
CA ARG A 14 15.05 -17.38 4.59
C ARG A 14 15.14 -16.56 5.87
N ARG A 15 16.31 -15.95 6.13
CA ARG A 15 16.58 -15.04 7.26
C ARG A 15 17.04 -13.67 6.81
N ASP A 16 17.38 -13.56 5.54
CA ASP A 16 17.74 -12.34 4.82
C ASP A 16 17.53 -12.53 3.30
N ASP A 17 17.90 -11.53 2.49
CA ASP A 17 17.69 -11.53 1.04
C ASP A 17 18.58 -12.51 0.27
N THR A 18 19.51 -13.22 0.91
CA THR A 18 20.56 -13.98 0.23
C THR A 18 20.23 -15.44 -0.03
N SER A 19 19.30 -16.02 0.73
CA SER A 19 19.01 -17.46 0.68
C SER A 19 17.53 -17.80 0.90
N GLY A 20 17.18 -19.04 0.58
CA GLY A 20 15.92 -19.71 0.94
C GLY A 20 14.71 -19.36 0.06
N LEU A 21 14.78 -18.34 -0.80
CA LEU A 21 13.65 -18.00 -1.66
C LEU A 21 13.41 -19.12 -2.69
N GLY A 22 12.18 -19.59 -2.74
CA GLY A 22 11.76 -20.77 -3.50
C GLY A 22 11.41 -21.98 -2.63
N ASP A 23 11.95 -22.06 -1.41
CA ASP A 23 11.74 -23.17 -0.47
C ASP A 23 10.54 -22.88 0.45
N TRP A 24 9.35 -23.04 -0.06
CA TRP A 24 8.09 -22.65 0.60
C TRP A 24 7.66 -23.61 1.73
N GLN A 25 8.60 -24.08 2.53
CA GLN A 25 8.33 -24.91 3.72
C GLN A 25 8.46 -24.06 4.98
N ILE A 26 7.53 -24.24 5.92
CA ILE A 26 7.52 -23.49 7.17
C ILE A 26 8.79 -23.79 7.97
N ALA A 27 9.54 -22.75 8.29
CA ALA A 27 10.85 -22.83 8.94
C ALA A 27 10.72 -23.24 10.41
N GLN A 28 11.40 -24.32 10.82
CA GLN A 28 11.28 -24.85 12.18
C GLN A 28 12.06 -24.04 13.23
N ASP A 29 13.08 -23.29 12.83
CA ASP A 29 13.82 -22.41 13.73
C ASP A 29 13.06 -21.08 14.02
N VAL A 30 12.12 -20.71 13.15
CA VAL A 30 11.17 -19.60 13.40
C VAL A 30 9.89 -20.12 14.08
N TRP A 31 9.42 -21.27 13.65
CA TRP A 31 8.17 -21.90 14.09
C TRP A 31 8.49 -23.27 14.70
N PRO A 32 8.76 -23.34 16.03
CA PRO A 32 9.34 -24.55 16.66
C PRO A 32 8.59 -25.86 16.41
N ASP A 33 7.25 -25.78 16.31
CA ASP A 33 6.41 -26.91 15.96
C ASP A 33 6.04 -26.93 14.45
N GLY A 34 6.81 -26.19 13.64
CA GLY A 34 6.59 -26.07 12.20
C GLY A 34 5.18 -25.55 11.83
N PRO A 35 4.46 -26.27 10.95
CA PRO A 35 3.11 -25.88 10.52
C PRO A 35 2.12 -25.62 11.65
N LYS A 36 2.25 -26.36 12.77
CA LYS A 36 1.36 -26.20 13.93
C LYS A 36 1.51 -24.84 14.61
N SER A 37 2.74 -24.33 14.74
CA SER A 37 2.99 -23.02 15.35
C SER A 37 2.43 -21.89 14.49
N LEU A 38 2.63 -21.92 13.17
CA LEU A 38 2.10 -20.90 12.26
C LEU A 38 0.55 -20.98 12.18
N LYS A 39 0.01 -22.21 12.15
CA LYS A 39 -1.44 -22.44 12.22
C LYS A 39 -2.04 -21.90 13.53
N ALA A 40 -1.38 -22.10 14.66
CA ALA A 40 -1.82 -21.55 15.93
C ALA A 40 -1.88 -20.02 15.95
N LEU A 41 -0.93 -19.35 15.25
CA LEU A 41 -1.00 -17.91 15.04
C LEU A 41 -2.20 -17.52 14.17
N ALA A 42 -2.40 -18.21 13.04
CA ALA A 42 -3.55 -17.97 12.16
C ALA A 42 -4.88 -18.14 12.93
N ASP A 43 -5.03 -19.23 13.68
CA ASP A 43 -6.21 -19.49 14.51
C ASP A 43 -6.42 -18.40 15.59
N TYR A 44 -5.33 -17.92 16.19
CA TYR A 44 -5.40 -16.82 17.15
C TYR A 44 -5.89 -15.52 16.50
N VAL A 45 -5.38 -15.20 15.30
CA VAL A 45 -5.81 -14.04 14.51
C VAL A 45 -7.31 -14.14 14.18
N HIS A 46 -7.77 -15.29 13.68
CA HIS A 46 -9.17 -15.56 13.38
C HIS A 46 -10.05 -15.47 14.63
N ALA A 47 -9.59 -16.00 15.77
CA ALA A 47 -10.32 -15.91 17.04
C ALA A 47 -10.49 -14.47 17.54
N LYS A 48 -9.68 -13.52 17.03
CA LYS A 48 -9.86 -12.08 17.26
C LYS A 48 -10.79 -11.40 16.26
N GLY A 49 -11.40 -12.14 15.35
CA GLY A 49 -12.24 -11.61 14.28
C GLY A 49 -11.45 -10.89 13.17
N MET A 50 -10.18 -11.23 13.01
CA MET A 50 -9.32 -10.67 11.98
C MET A 50 -9.01 -11.73 10.91
N GLU A 51 -8.71 -11.27 9.71
CA GLU A 51 -8.19 -12.08 8.61
C GLU A 51 -6.68 -12.32 8.80
N PHE A 52 -6.22 -13.51 8.39
CA PHE A 52 -4.81 -13.88 8.41
C PHE A 52 -4.22 -13.81 7.01
N GLY A 53 -3.11 -13.08 6.86
CA GLY A 53 -2.38 -12.94 5.61
C GLY A 53 -0.95 -13.46 5.68
N LEU A 54 -0.41 -13.85 4.51
CA LEU A 54 0.94 -14.34 4.39
C LEU A 54 1.62 -13.78 3.12
N TRP A 55 2.89 -13.41 3.25
CA TRP A 55 3.73 -12.94 2.15
C TRP A 55 4.29 -14.11 1.33
N PHE A 56 4.33 -13.95 0.01
CA PHE A 56 4.99 -14.83 -0.94
C PHE A 56 5.71 -14.02 -2.03
N GLU A 57 6.84 -14.54 -2.51
CA GLU A 57 7.53 -14.10 -3.73
C GLU A 57 7.76 -15.28 -4.67
N PRO A 58 6.69 -15.84 -5.26
CA PRO A 58 6.72 -17.17 -5.88
C PRO A 58 7.31 -17.20 -7.29
N GLU A 59 7.56 -16.04 -7.88
CA GLU A 59 8.17 -15.91 -9.21
C GLU A 59 9.70 -15.93 -9.17
N MET A 60 10.27 -15.91 -7.95
CA MET A 60 11.70 -15.75 -7.74
C MET A 60 12.28 -16.94 -6.97
N VAL A 61 13.60 -17.10 -7.11
CA VAL A 61 14.37 -18.13 -6.42
C VAL A 61 15.76 -17.59 -6.09
N ASN A 62 16.26 -17.87 -4.88
CA ASN A 62 17.69 -17.64 -4.60
C ASN A 62 18.53 -18.77 -5.19
N PRO A 63 19.71 -18.51 -5.73
CA PRO A 63 20.66 -19.58 -6.05
C PRO A 63 21.01 -20.44 -4.84
N ASP A 64 21.00 -19.85 -3.64
CA ASP A 64 21.14 -20.56 -2.37
C ASP A 64 19.74 -20.92 -1.83
N SER A 65 19.09 -21.87 -2.49
CA SER A 65 17.86 -22.54 -2.07
C SER A 65 17.92 -24.02 -2.48
N ASP A 66 17.10 -24.84 -1.86
CA ASP A 66 17.00 -26.26 -2.21
C ASP A 66 16.37 -26.42 -3.60
N VAL A 67 15.40 -25.57 -3.94
CA VAL A 67 14.79 -25.56 -5.28
C VAL A 67 15.84 -25.28 -6.36
N ALA A 68 16.67 -24.26 -6.21
CA ALA A 68 17.69 -23.94 -7.21
C ALA A 68 18.78 -25.01 -7.31
N ARG A 69 19.14 -25.66 -6.20
CA ARG A 69 20.11 -26.76 -6.19
C ARG A 69 19.58 -28.02 -6.87
N ASN A 70 18.32 -28.35 -6.60
CA ASN A 70 17.70 -29.58 -7.13
C ASN A 70 17.18 -29.41 -8.56
N HIS A 71 16.78 -28.19 -8.92
CA HIS A 71 16.15 -27.86 -10.20
C HIS A 71 16.79 -26.61 -10.85
N PRO A 72 18.10 -26.65 -11.18
CA PRO A 72 18.77 -25.50 -11.81
C PRO A 72 18.24 -25.18 -13.20
N ASP A 73 17.51 -26.10 -13.82
CA ASP A 73 16.81 -25.95 -15.08
C ASP A 73 15.49 -25.19 -14.96
N TRP A 74 14.97 -24.96 -13.76
CA TRP A 74 13.79 -24.13 -13.51
C TRP A 74 14.09 -22.63 -13.48
N ILE A 75 15.35 -22.23 -13.49
CA ILE A 75 15.72 -20.82 -13.60
C ILE A 75 15.49 -20.36 -15.03
N LEU A 76 14.70 -19.27 -15.19
CA LEU A 76 14.44 -18.66 -16.49
C LEU A 76 15.74 -18.10 -17.07
N SER A 77 16.25 -18.77 -18.11
CA SER A 77 17.50 -18.43 -18.77
C SER A 77 17.51 -18.94 -20.20
N PRO A 78 18.03 -18.17 -21.17
CA PRO A 78 18.16 -18.61 -22.55
C PRO A 78 19.30 -19.59 -22.76
N THR A 79 20.26 -19.70 -21.83
CA THR A 79 21.47 -20.48 -21.97
C THR A 79 21.72 -21.39 -20.79
N ALA A 80 22.30 -22.57 -21.05
CA ALA A 80 22.78 -23.46 -20.01
C ALA A 80 24.19 -23.03 -19.54
N GLY A 81 24.57 -23.44 -18.33
CA GLY A 81 25.92 -23.32 -17.81
C GLY A 81 26.28 -21.97 -17.19
N ARG A 82 25.39 -20.99 -17.21
CA ARG A 82 25.53 -19.74 -16.44
C ARG A 82 24.17 -19.28 -15.91
N LEU A 83 24.22 -18.51 -14.84
CA LEU A 83 23.02 -17.82 -14.33
C LEU A 83 22.86 -16.45 -15.04
N PRO A 84 21.62 -16.00 -15.25
CA PRO A 84 21.32 -14.63 -15.63
C PRO A 84 21.85 -13.61 -14.62
N LEU A 85 21.86 -12.33 -15.02
CA LEU A 85 22.19 -11.25 -14.10
C LEU A 85 21.25 -11.27 -12.89
N GLN A 86 21.83 -11.32 -11.69
CA GLN A 86 21.07 -11.30 -10.44
C GLN A 86 20.52 -9.90 -10.12
N GLY A 87 19.41 -9.86 -9.41
CA GLY A 87 18.90 -8.69 -8.70
C GLY A 87 18.47 -9.13 -7.30
N ARG A 88 18.87 -8.43 -6.26
CA ARG A 88 18.63 -8.80 -4.85
C ARG A 88 19.01 -10.25 -4.52
N THR A 89 20.12 -10.73 -5.07
CA THR A 89 20.57 -12.13 -4.93
C THR A 89 19.57 -13.17 -5.45
N GLN A 90 18.68 -12.77 -6.37
CA GLN A 90 17.58 -13.59 -6.89
C GLN A 90 17.76 -13.90 -8.37
N GLN A 91 17.11 -14.98 -8.79
CA GLN A 91 16.85 -15.38 -10.17
C GLN A 91 15.33 -15.49 -10.40
N VAL A 92 14.91 -15.39 -11.65
CA VAL A 92 13.51 -15.61 -12.02
C VAL A 92 13.26 -17.10 -12.21
N LEU A 93 12.20 -17.62 -11.60
CA LEU A 93 11.74 -18.98 -11.80
C LEU A 93 10.97 -19.07 -13.11
N ASP A 94 11.26 -20.07 -13.96
CA ASP A 94 10.59 -20.29 -15.24
C ASP A 94 9.21 -20.93 -15.02
N LEU A 95 8.19 -20.13 -14.75
CA LEU A 95 6.80 -20.59 -14.61
C LEU A 95 6.16 -21.04 -15.94
N THR A 96 6.88 -20.91 -17.06
CA THR A 96 6.47 -21.56 -18.34
C THR A 96 6.83 -23.04 -18.36
N ASN A 97 7.67 -23.48 -17.41
CA ASN A 97 7.95 -24.89 -17.13
C ASN A 97 6.81 -25.45 -16.25
N PRO A 98 6.02 -26.44 -16.74
CA PRO A 98 4.91 -27.01 -15.96
C PRO A 98 5.32 -27.53 -14.59
N ASP A 99 6.50 -28.16 -14.47
CA ASP A 99 6.94 -28.74 -13.20
C ASP A 99 7.21 -27.65 -12.14
N ALA A 100 7.81 -26.51 -12.56
CA ALA A 100 8.00 -25.36 -11.70
C ALA A 100 6.67 -24.68 -11.35
N PHE A 101 5.77 -24.55 -12.32
CA PHE A 101 4.42 -24.02 -12.12
C PHE A 101 3.64 -24.86 -11.10
N ASP A 102 3.58 -26.18 -11.31
CA ASP A 102 2.84 -27.10 -10.45
C ASP A 102 3.40 -27.13 -9.02
N TYR A 103 4.74 -27.03 -8.88
CA TYR A 103 5.39 -26.91 -7.58
C TYR A 103 4.94 -25.65 -6.83
N ILE A 104 5.04 -24.49 -7.46
CA ILE A 104 4.67 -23.20 -6.85
C ILE A 104 3.17 -23.17 -6.52
N TYR A 105 2.33 -23.54 -7.48
CA TYR A 105 0.89 -23.59 -7.28
C TYR A 105 0.51 -24.54 -6.15
N GLY A 106 1.07 -25.75 -6.14
CA GLY A 106 0.79 -26.76 -5.12
C GLY A 106 1.21 -26.32 -3.72
N CYS A 107 2.41 -25.71 -3.57
CA CYS A 107 2.84 -25.17 -2.28
C CYS A 107 1.90 -24.08 -1.76
N MET A 108 1.50 -23.14 -2.62
CA MET A 108 0.62 -22.05 -2.21
C MET A 108 -0.78 -22.56 -1.90
N ASP A 109 -1.36 -23.40 -2.76
CA ASP A 109 -2.70 -24.00 -2.58
C ASP A 109 -2.80 -24.77 -1.26
N GLN A 110 -1.78 -25.61 -0.97
CA GLN A 110 -1.70 -26.35 0.28
C GLN A 110 -1.65 -25.42 1.49
N LEU A 111 -0.76 -24.41 1.48
CA LEU A 111 -0.60 -23.49 2.61
C LEU A 111 -1.85 -22.63 2.85
N VAL A 112 -2.50 -22.17 1.77
CA VAL A 112 -3.75 -21.41 1.88
C VAL A 112 -4.82 -22.27 2.55
N GLY A 113 -4.99 -23.51 2.12
CA GLY A 113 -5.97 -24.43 2.70
C GLY A 113 -5.65 -24.85 4.14
N GLU A 114 -4.42 -25.24 4.44
CA GLU A 114 -4.01 -25.75 5.76
C GLU A 114 -4.02 -24.66 6.84
N LEU A 115 -3.54 -23.46 6.50
CA LEU A 115 -3.47 -22.36 7.47
C LEU A 115 -4.75 -21.54 7.53
N GLY A 116 -5.61 -21.62 6.50
CA GLY A 116 -6.78 -20.76 6.37
C GLY A 116 -6.37 -19.33 6.06
N ILE A 117 -5.51 -19.16 5.04
CA ILE A 117 -5.03 -17.83 4.63
C ILE A 117 -6.15 -17.10 3.89
N ASP A 118 -6.49 -15.90 4.36
CA ASP A 118 -7.49 -15.02 3.74
C ASP A 118 -6.86 -14.02 2.76
N TYR A 119 -5.55 -13.77 2.89
CA TYR A 119 -4.86 -12.73 2.17
C TYR A 119 -3.43 -13.11 1.81
N ILE A 120 -3.05 -12.87 0.57
CA ILE A 120 -1.67 -13.02 0.10
C ILE A 120 -1.10 -11.64 -0.27
N LYS A 121 0.06 -11.29 0.31
CA LYS A 121 0.94 -10.25 -0.22
C LYS A 121 1.88 -10.91 -1.21
N TRP A 122 1.60 -10.74 -2.50
CA TRP A 122 2.39 -11.33 -3.59
C TRP A 122 3.45 -10.35 -4.05
N ASP A 123 4.71 -10.69 -3.84
CA ASP A 123 5.85 -9.85 -4.21
C ASP A 123 6.60 -10.36 -5.46
N HIS A 124 7.39 -9.45 -6.07
CA HIS A 124 8.19 -9.68 -7.25
C HIS A 124 9.34 -8.68 -7.29
N ASN A 125 10.54 -9.09 -6.85
CA ASN A 125 11.65 -8.16 -6.58
C ASN A 125 12.78 -8.22 -7.60
N LYS A 126 12.66 -9.03 -8.66
CA LYS A 126 13.67 -9.10 -9.71
C LYS A 126 13.06 -9.02 -11.10
N LEU A 127 13.51 -8.06 -11.87
CA LEU A 127 13.12 -7.93 -13.27
C LEU A 127 13.60 -9.12 -14.11
N VAL A 128 12.81 -9.48 -15.12
CA VAL A 128 13.19 -10.47 -16.13
C VAL A 128 14.23 -9.83 -17.06
N THR A 129 15.50 -10.11 -16.81
CA THR A 129 16.63 -9.51 -17.57
C THR A 129 17.04 -10.34 -18.77
N GLU A 130 16.86 -11.65 -18.74
CA GLU A 130 17.16 -12.57 -19.84
C GLU A 130 15.92 -13.43 -20.14
N PRO A 131 15.00 -12.94 -21.00
CA PRO A 131 13.64 -13.45 -21.12
C PRO A 131 13.51 -14.68 -22.03
N GLY A 132 14.42 -15.64 -21.93
CA GLY A 132 14.38 -16.87 -22.71
C GLY A 132 14.24 -18.10 -21.82
N SER A 133 13.34 -19.03 -22.20
CA SER A 133 13.23 -20.33 -21.56
C SER A 133 14.11 -21.36 -22.27
N ARG A 134 15.03 -22.00 -21.58
CA ARG A 134 15.85 -23.09 -22.13
C ARG A 134 15.01 -24.28 -22.58
N ARG A 135 13.91 -24.51 -21.90
CA ARG A 135 12.99 -25.62 -22.21
C ARG A 135 12.34 -25.45 -23.58
N SER A 136 11.81 -24.24 -23.85
CA SER A 136 11.11 -23.98 -25.13
C SER A 136 12.02 -23.49 -26.23
N GLY A 137 13.21 -22.98 -25.90
CA GLY A 137 14.11 -22.29 -26.84
C GLY A 137 13.54 -20.99 -27.38
N ARG A 138 12.56 -20.39 -26.72
CA ARG A 138 11.81 -19.22 -27.17
C ARG A 138 11.82 -18.07 -26.13
N PRO A 139 11.57 -16.83 -26.56
CA PRO A 139 11.23 -15.75 -25.62
C PRO A 139 10.04 -16.12 -24.74
N ALA A 140 10.12 -15.83 -23.46
CA ALA A 140 9.18 -16.34 -22.46
C ALA A 140 8.44 -15.27 -21.67
N VAL A 141 8.71 -13.95 -21.83
CA VAL A 141 8.13 -12.88 -21.00
C VAL A 141 6.60 -12.96 -20.96
N HIS A 142 5.96 -13.00 -22.13
CA HIS A 142 4.50 -13.05 -22.19
C HIS A 142 3.95 -14.36 -21.58
N ALA A 143 4.56 -15.50 -21.87
CA ALA A 143 4.15 -16.77 -21.30
C ALA A 143 4.34 -16.82 -19.77
N GLN A 144 5.42 -16.21 -19.25
CA GLN A 144 5.67 -16.03 -17.82
C GLN A 144 4.57 -15.22 -17.17
N THR A 145 4.21 -14.07 -17.75
CA THR A 145 3.11 -13.23 -17.26
C THR A 145 1.78 -13.98 -17.21
N LEU A 146 1.44 -14.70 -18.29
CA LEU A 146 0.23 -15.51 -18.31
C LEU A 146 0.24 -16.65 -17.28
N ALA A 147 1.41 -17.24 -17.02
CA ALA A 147 1.54 -18.26 -15.97
C ALA A 147 1.26 -17.68 -14.58
N VAL A 148 1.76 -16.48 -14.30
CA VAL A 148 1.45 -15.75 -13.06
C VAL A 148 -0.05 -15.51 -12.93
N TYR A 149 -0.70 -14.96 -13.96
CA TYR A 149 -2.17 -14.74 -13.94
C TYR A 149 -2.94 -16.03 -13.71
N ASN A 150 -2.48 -17.14 -14.28
CA ASN A 150 -3.11 -18.45 -14.07
C ASN A 150 -2.99 -18.94 -12.62
N ILE A 151 -1.86 -18.65 -11.93
CA ILE A 151 -1.74 -18.96 -10.50
C ILE A 151 -2.73 -18.13 -9.69
N PHE A 152 -2.80 -16.81 -9.90
CA PHE A 152 -3.78 -15.94 -9.24
C PHE A 152 -5.20 -16.47 -9.41
N LYS A 153 -5.59 -16.73 -10.66
CA LYS A 153 -6.92 -17.25 -11.00
C LYS A 153 -7.18 -18.61 -10.37
N GLY A 154 -6.18 -19.51 -10.40
CA GLY A 154 -6.29 -20.84 -9.82
C GLY A 154 -6.52 -20.79 -8.32
N LEU A 155 -5.71 -20.03 -7.60
CA LEU A 155 -5.82 -19.86 -6.14
C LEU A 155 -7.17 -19.24 -5.76
N LYS A 156 -7.60 -18.16 -6.42
CA LYS A 156 -8.92 -17.52 -6.14
C LYS A 156 -10.11 -18.42 -6.50
N THR A 157 -9.92 -19.35 -7.45
CA THR A 157 -10.96 -20.33 -7.79
C THR A 157 -11.04 -21.45 -6.76
N ALA A 158 -9.89 -21.94 -6.30
CA ALA A 158 -9.80 -23.00 -5.29
C ALA A 158 -10.21 -22.50 -3.88
N HIS A 159 -9.92 -21.23 -3.59
CA HIS A 159 -10.18 -20.58 -2.29
C HIS A 159 -11.04 -19.32 -2.48
N PRO A 160 -12.37 -19.47 -2.65
CA PRO A 160 -13.27 -18.32 -2.77
C PRO A 160 -13.19 -17.41 -1.54
N GLY A 161 -12.99 -16.13 -1.76
CA GLY A 161 -12.77 -15.13 -0.69
C GLY A 161 -11.31 -14.80 -0.42
N LEU A 162 -10.35 -15.54 -1.00
CA LEU A 162 -8.94 -15.17 -0.94
C LEU A 162 -8.70 -13.84 -1.67
N GLU A 163 -8.12 -12.87 -0.96
CA GLU A 163 -7.63 -11.62 -1.56
C GLU A 163 -6.12 -11.69 -1.85
N ILE A 164 -5.70 -11.12 -2.97
CA ILE A 164 -4.28 -11.06 -3.34
C ILE A 164 -3.89 -9.61 -3.64
N GLU A 165 -2.90 -9.11 -2.90
CA GLU A 165 -2.23 -7.83 -3.16
C GLU A 165 -1.03 -8.05 -4.08
N SER A 166 -0.95 -7.29 -5.17
CA SER A 166 0.21 -7.29 -6.05
C SER A 166 1.25 -6.28 -5.58
N CYS A 167 2.39 -6.77 -5.15
CA CYS A 167 3.62 -6.01 -4.94
C CYS A 167 4.66 -6.40 -6.01
N SER A 168 5.49 -5.46 -6.41
CA SER A 168 6.64 -5.71 -7.29
C SER A 168 7.72 -4.68 -6.95
N SER A 169 8.48 -4.92 -5.88
CA SER A 169 9.31 -3.90 -5.23
C SER A 169 8.51 -2.60 -5.03
N GLY A 170 7.34 -2.73 -4.46
CA GLY A 170 6.31 -1.69 -4.48
C GLY A 170 5.48 -1.69 -5.77
N GLY A 171 5.36 -0.54 -6.42
CA GLY A 171 4.51 -0.31 -7.60
C GLY A 171 5.12 -0.67 -8.95
N GLY A 172 6.13 -1.53 -9.01
CA GLY A 172 6.85 -1.85 -10.26
C GLY A 172 6.03 -2.61 -11.31
N ARG A 173 4.86 -3.18 -10.93
CA ARG A 173 3.97 -3.90 -11.82
C ARG A 173 2.52 -3.44 -11.63
N VAL A 174 2.26 -2.17 -11.90
CA VAL A 174 0.91 -1.60 -11.87
C VAL A 174 0.43 -1.42 -13.31
N ASP A 175 -0.27 -2.43 -13.81
CA ASP A 175 -0.87 -2.43 -15.14
C ASP A 175 -2.28 -3.05 -15.11
N LEU A 176 -3.06 -2.81 -16.17
CA LEU A 176 -4.44 -3.28 -16.24
C LEU A 176 -4.56 -4.81 -16.24
N GLY A 177 -3.52 -5.53 -16.68
CA GLY A 177 -3.53 -6.98 -16.69
C GLY A 177 -3.48 -7.55 -15.28
N ILE A 178 -2.56 -7.08 -14.42
CA ILE A 178 -2.51 -7.55 -13.03
C ILE A 178 -3.74 -7.12 -12.23
N LEU A 179 -4.30 -5.93 -12.53
CA LEU A 179 -5.51 -5.43 -11.86
C LEU A 179 -6.77 -6.25 -12.16
N GLU A 180 -6.77 -7.06 -13.25
CA GLU A 180 -7.84 -8.03 -13.51
C GLU A 180 -7.82 -9.21 -12.51
N HIS A 181 -6.68 -9.46 -11.90
CA HIS A 181 -6.45 -10.63 -11.03
C HIS A 181 -6.23 -10.26 -9.57
N ALA A 182 -5.55 -9.16 -9.28
CA ALA A 182 -5.27 -8.67 -7.93
C ALA A 182 -6.43 -7.84 -7.39
N ASP A 183 -6.68 -7.93 -6.07
CA ASP A 183 -7.71 -7.16 -5.38
C ASP A 183 -7.20 -5.78 -5.00
N ARG A 184 -5.89 -5.64 -4.83
CA ARG A 184 -5.21 -4.37 -4.57
C ARG A 184 -3.75 -4.41 -4.99
N ILE A 185 -3.12 -3.24 -4.94
CA ILE A 185 -1.69 -3.07 -5.22
C ILE A 185 -0.98 -2.48 -3.99
N TRP A 186 0.26 -2.88 -3.81
CA TRP A 186 1.19 -2.16 -2.95
C TRP A 186 1.83 -1.03 -3.76
N VAL A 187 1.56 0.22 -3.36
CA VAL A 187 1.88 1.40 -4.17
C VAL A 187 3.39 1.65 -4.24
N SER A 188 4.08 1.47 -3.12
CA SER A 188 5.54 1.65 -3.03
C SER A 188 6.08 1.14 -1.70
N ASP A 189 7.27 0.54 -1.69
CA ASP A 189 8.02 0.22 -0.46
C ASP A 189 8.53 1.48 0.27
N CYS A 190 8.53 2.62 -0.40
CA CYS A 190 8.81 3.88 0.26
C CYS A 190 7.59 4.35 1.05
N VAL A 191 7.61 4.20 2.37
CA VAL A 191 6.55 4.64 3.29
C VAL A 191 6.81 6.03 3.88
N ASP A 192 7.82 6.75 3.40
CA ASP A 192 8.05 8.14 3.74
C ASP A 192 6.88 9.00 3.27
N PRO A 193 6.15 9.67 4.16
CA PRO A 193 4.93 10.40 3.81
C PRO A 193 5.18 11.59 2.87
N VAL A 194 6.39 12.14 2.83
CA VAL A 194 6.73 13.24 1.93
C VAL A 194 6.86 12.71 0.49
N GLU A 195 7.53 11.58 0.31
CA GLU A 195 7.61 10.90 -1.00
C GLU A 195 6.25 10.35 -1.44
N ARG A 196 5.49 9.78 -0.48
CA ARG A 196 4.15 9.25 -0.72
C ARG A 196 3.17 10.29 -1.24
N ALA A 197 3.34 11.57 -0.92
CA ALA A 197 2.48 12.63 -1.43
C ALA A 197 2.43 12.66 -2.96
N ASP A 198 3.56 12.50 -3.63
CA ASP A 198 3.61 12.44 -5.09
C ASP A 198 3.36 11.02 -5.62
N ILE A 199 3.88 9.98 -4.97
CA ILE A 199 3.66 8.58 -5.36
C ILE A 199 2.15 8.27 -5.41
N GLN A 200 1.40 8.56 -4.35
CA GLN A 200 -0.04 8.31 -4.29
C GLN A 200 -0.82 9.18 -5.29
N ARG A 201 -0.48 10.47 -5.38
CA ARG A 201 -1.11 11.40 -6.32
C ARG A 201 -1.03 10.89 -7.76
N TYR A 202 0.16 10.49 -8.21
CA TYR A 202 0.34 10.04 -9.58
C TYR A 202 -0.17 8.61 -9.82
N THR A 203 -0.10 7.73 -8.84
CA THR A 203 -0.69 6.39 -8.93
C THR A 203 -2.20 6.47 -9.04
N SER A 204 -2.86 7.34 -8.28
CA SER A 204 -4.32 7.49 -8.29
C SER A 204 -4.89 8.09 -9.58
N LEU A 205 -4.06 8.58 -10.49
CA LEU A 205 -4.48 8.90 -11.87
C LEU A 205 -4.80 7.63 -12.70
N LEU A 206 -4.29 6.48 -12.29
CA LEU A 206 -4.41 5.22 -13.00
C LEU A 206 -5.20 4.17 -12.20
N VAL A 207 -5.03 4.15 -10.88
CA VAL A 207 -5.59 3.16 -9.97
C VAL A 207 -6.40 3.87 -8.90
N PRO A 208 -7.68 3.52 -8.68
CA PRO A 208 -8.48 4.15 -7.65
C PRO A 208 -7.90 3.86 -6.25
N PRO A 209 -7.98 4.80 -5.30
CA PRO A 209 -7.50 4.59 -3.92
C PRO A 209 -8.09 3.35 -3.24
N ALA A 210 -9.29 2.93 -3.62
CA ALA A 210 -9.91 1.67 -3.18
C ALA A 210 -9.10 0.41 -3.49
N MET A 211 -8.11 0.49 -4.37
CA MET A 211 -7.19 -0.61 -4.70
C MET A 211 -5.76 -0.34 -4.23
N MET A 212 -5.50 0.75 -3.53
CA MET A 212 -4.15 1.16 -3.13
C MET A 212 -3.87 0.80 -1.67
N GLY A 213 -2.82 0.00 -1.43
CA GLY A 213 -2.27 -0.21 -0.10
C GLY A 213 -1.51 1.04 0.37
N GLU A 214 -1.95 1.63 1.49
CA GLU A 214 -1.34 2.82 2.06
C GLU A 214 -1.04 2.57 3.54
N HIS A 215 0.24 2.43 3.88
CA HIS A 215 0.63 2.12 5.24
C HIS A 215 1.23 3.32 5.96
N VAL A 216 0.96 3.36 7.25
CA VAL A 216 1.66 4.23 8.20
C VAL A 216 2.93 3.49 8.63
N GLY A 217 4.07 3.95 8.17
CA GLY A 217 5.37 3.36 8.48
C GLY A 217 6.02 3.91 9.75
N ALA A 218 7.17 3.36 10.09
CA ALA A 218 8.01 3.84 11.18
C ALA A 218 8.59 5.25 10.90
N SER A 219 9.05 5.91 11.97
CA SER A 219 9.84 7.13 11.86
C SER A 219 11.14 6.95 12.66
N PRO A 220 12.33 7.13 12.04
CA PRO A 220 12.56 7.49 10.63
C PRO A 220 12.08 6.45 9.62
N ALA A 221 11.69 6.88 8.42
CA ALA A 221 11.33 5.99 7.33
C ALA A 221 12.56 5.19 6.85
N HIS A 222 12.42 3.88 6.66
CA HIS A 222 13.57 3.01 6.33
C HIS A 222 14.25 3.38 5.00
N SER A 223 13.47 3.82 4.01
CA SER A 223 13.97 4.12 2.67
C SER A 223 14.73 5.45 2.56
N THR A 224 14.33 6.47 3.32
CA THR A 224 14.87 7.84 3.21
C THR A 224 15.60 8.31 4.45
N GLN A 225 15.46 7.61 5.57
CA GLN A 225 15.93 8.01 6.91
C GLN A 225 15.33 9.34 7.39
N ARG A 226 14.24 9.79 6.76
CA ARG A 226 13.53 11.02 7.17
C ARG A 226 12.66 10.73 8.38
N ALA A 227 12.83 11.56 9.41
CA ALA A 227 11.96 11.57 10.58
C ALA A 227 10.79 12.52 10.32
N THR A 228 9.57 12.02 10.52
CA THR A 228 8.33 12.77 10.29
C THR A 228 7.36 12.59 11.46
N SER A 229 6.43 13.52 11.61
CA SER A 229 5.39 13.43 12.65
C SER A 229 4.42 12.26 12.37
N GLN A 230 3.79 11.77 13.42
CA GLN A 230 2.76 10.74 13.29
C GLN A 230 1.56 11.25 12.50
N GLU A 231 1.17 12.49 12.72
CA GLU A 231 0.03 13.15 12.06
C GLU A 231 0.22 13.20 10.53
N LEU A 232 1.42 13.55 10.05
CA LEU A 232 1.71 13.53 8.61
C LEU A 232 1.61 12.12 8.03
N ARG A 233 2.18 11.12 8.74
CA ARG A 233 2.12 9.72 8.30
C ARG A 233 0.68 9.21 8.23
N MET A 234 -0.14 9.52 9.24
CA MET A 234 -1.56 9.14 9.30
C MET A 234 -2.38 9.85 8.22
N ALA A 235 -2.19 11.15 8.06
CA ALA A 235 -2.89 11.91 7.03
C ALA A 235 -2.55 11.40 5.62
N MET A 236 -1.30 10.96 5.39
CA MET A 236 -0.88 10.44 4.10
C MET A 236 -1.52 9.08 3.78
N ALA A 237 -1.73 8.23 4.76
CA ALA A 237 -2.35 6.91 4.60
C ALA A 237 -3.89 6.93 4.66
N PHE A 238 -4.53 8.10 4.62
CA PHE A 238 -5.95 8.23 4.97
C PHE A 238 -6.92 7.84 3.85
N PHE A 239 -6.53 7.85 2.59
CA PHE A 239 -7.48 7.67 1.47
C PHE A 239 -7.51 6.26 0.86
N GLY A 240 -6.51 5.42 1.12
CA GLY A 240 -6.45 4.06 0.62
C GLY A 240 -6.73 3.01 1.70
N HIS A 241 -6.19 1.80 1.50
CA HIS A 241 -6.22 0.77 2.54
C HIS A 241 -5.16 1.07 3.59
N MET A 242 -5.57 1.71 4.68
CA MET A 242 -4.67 2.08 5.77
C MET A 242 -4.14 0.83 6.48
N GLY A 243 -2.82 0.64 6.45
CA GLY A 243 -2.10 -0.37 7.22
C GLY A 243 -1.18 0.25 8.26
N ILE A 244 -0.72 -0.55 9.21
CA ILE A 244 0.25 -0.17 10.23
C ILE A 244 1.48 -1.04 10.05
N GLU A 245 2.63 -0.41 9.77
CA GLU A 245 3.87 -1.08 9.41
C GLU A 245 5.05 -0.55 10.26
N TRP A 246 4.94 -0.74 11.58
CA TRP A 246 6.07 -0.52 12.50
C TRP A 246 5.89 -1.26 13.83
N ASN A 247 6.94 -1.30 14.63
CA ASN A 247 6.92 -2.00 15.93
C ASN A 247 6.18 -1.18 17.01
N LEU A 248 4.88 -1.42 17.15
CA LEU A 248 4.03 -0.75 18.14
C LEU A 248 4.44 -1.01 19.59
N LEU A 249 5.16 -2.11 19.87
CA LEU A 249 5.61 -2.43 21.24
C LEU A 249 6.69 -1.47 21.75
N LYS A 250 7.28 -0.67 20.87
CA LYS A 250 8.30 0.36 21.22
C LYS A 250 7.72 1.76 21.34
N GLU A 251 6.43 1.94 21.01
CA GLU A 251 5.80 3.24 21.04
C GLU A 251 5.30 3.60 22.45
N PRO A 252 5.40 4.87 22.85
CA PRO A 252 4.81 5.34 24.09
C PRO A 252 3.28 5.32 24.01
N ASP A 253 2.62 5.20 25.16
CA ASP A 253 1.15 5.14 25.28
C ASP A 253 0.46 6.34 24.62
N GLU A 254 1.06 7.52 24.68
CA GLU A 254 0.53 8.73 24.01
C GLU A 254 0.48 8.57 22.48
N ALA A 255 1.52 8.00 21.86
CA ALA A 255 1.54 7.74 20.43
C ALA A 255 0.50 6.68 20.01
N LEU A 256 0.34 5.64 20.85
CA LEU A 256 -0.70 4.62 20.64
C LEU A 256 -2.11 5.21 20.79
N ALA A 257 -2.33 6.11 21.74
CA ALA A 257 -3.61 6.79 21.92
C ALA A 257 -3.93 7.68 20.69
N LYS A 258 -2.97 8.44 20.17
CA LYS A 258 -3.12 9.21 18.93
C LYS A 258 -3.44 8.31 17.74
N LEU A 259 -2.71 7.19 17.60
CA LEU A 259 -2.99 6.21 16.54
C LEU A 259 -4.42 5.69 16.61
N ALA A 260 -4.92 5.38 17.81
CA ALA A 260 -6.28 4.89 18.00
C ALA A 260 -7.35 5.91 17.54
N VAL A 261 -7.14 7.21 17.82
CA VAL A 261 -8.03 8.29 17.37
C VAL A 261 -8.07 8.35 15.84
N TRP A 262 -6.90 8.35 15.19
CA TRP A 262 -6.81 8.37 13.73
C TRP A 262 -7.43 7.15 13.06
N VAL A 263 -7.19 5.96 13.61
CA VAL A 263 -7.82 4.72 13.10
C VAL A 263 -9.34 4.76 13.28
N ALA A 264 -9.83 5.30 14.40
CA ALA A 264 -11.27 5.46 14.62
C ALA A 264 -11.88 6.43 13.60
N GLU A 265 -11.21 7.54 13.31
CA GLU A 265 -11.66 8.49 12.29
C GLU A 265 -11.63 7.91 10.89
N PHE A 266 -10.55 7.22 10.51
CA PHE A 266 -10.48 6.49 9.25
C PHE A 266 -11.65 5.51 9.05
N LYS A 267 -12.01 4.74 10.09
CA LYS A 267 -13.11 3.78 10.05
C LYS A 267 -14.48 4.41 9.80
N LYS A 268 -14.68 5.68 10.16
CA LYS A 268 -15.94 6.40 9.86
C LYS A 268 -16.10 6.69 8.37
N HIS A 269 -14.98 6.77 7.63
CA HIS A 269 -14.95 7.27 6.25
C HIS A 269 -14.50 6.22 5.22
N ARG A 270 -13.86 5.13 5.62
CA ARG A 270 -13.28 4.15 4.68
C ARG A 270 -14.28 3.57 3.67
N ASP A 271 -15.55 3.40 4.08
CA ASP A 271 -16.59 2.87 3.20
C ASP A 271 -16.92 3.88 2.06
N TRP A 272 -16.69 5.17 2.29
CA TRP A 272 -16.80 6.20 1.25
C TRP A 272 -15.70 6.01 0.21
N PHE A 273 -14.46 5.81 0.65
CA PHE A 273 -13.29 5.72 -0.23
C PHE A 273 -13.37 4.57 -1.23
N ALA A 274 -14.16 3.55 -0.92
CA ALA A 274 -14.39 2.43 -1.83
C ALA A 274 -15.19 2.81 -3.10
N ILE A 275 -15.97 3.90 -3.05
CA ILE A 275 -16.88 4.33 -4.13
C ILE A 275 -16.67 5.78 -4.54
N ASP A 276 -15.85 6.54 -3.83
CA ASP A 276 -15.64 7.98 -4.03
C ASP A 276 -14.79 8.27 -5.26
N THR A 277 -14.93 9.49 -5.75
CA THR A 277 -14.07 10.01 -6.81
C THR A 277 -12.85 10.69 -6.20
N CYS A 278 -11.67 10.16 -6.52
CA CYS A 278 -10.40 10.82 -6.18
C CYS A 278 -10.20 12.06 -7.05
N VAL A 279 -9.85 13.17 -6.42
CA VAL A 279 -9.62 14.45 -7.09
C VAL A 279 -8.29 15.06 -6.65
N HIS A 280 -7.69 15.81 -7.56
CA HIS A 280 -6.43 16.52 -7.32
C HIS A 280 -6.60 17.98 -7.71
N ALA A 281 -6.16 18.89 -6.85
CA ALA A 281 -6.05 20.29 -7.22
C ALA A 281 -4.65 20.58 -7.76
N ASP A 282 -4.61 21.38 -8.83
CA ASP A 282 -3.35 21.95 -9.28
C ASP A 282 -3.01 23.17 -8.43
N SER A 283 -1.72 23.32 -8.14
CA SER A 283 -1.17 24.46 -7.45
C SER A 283 0.01 25.05 -8.21
N ASN A 284 0.07 26.38 -8.29
CA ASN A 284 1.24 27.07 -8.81
C ASN A 284 2.42 27.06 -7.82
N ASP A 285 2.17 26.69 -6.57
CA ASP A 285 3.19 26.52 -5.54
C ASP A 285 3.58 25.04 -5.45
N PRO A 286 4.80 24.65 -5.87
CA PRO A 286 5.25 23.25 -5.80
C PRO A 286 5.42 22.74 -4.36
N ALA A 287 5.39 23.64 -3.38
CA ALA A 287 5.53 23.29 -1.97
C ALA A 287 4.29 22.62 -1.38
N VAL A 288 3.13 22.70 -2.06
CA VAL A 288 1.87 22.20 -1.54
C VAL A 288 1.21 21.15 -2.44
N ARG A 289 0.41 20.29 -1.82
CA ARG A 289 -0.49 19.36 -2.51
C ARG A 289 -1.87 19.45 -1.88
N LEU A 290 -2.90 19.34 -2.72
CA LEU A 290 -4.27 19.11 -2.27
C LEU A 290 -4.83 17.92 -3.07
N ASP A 291 -5.23 16.92 -2.35
CA ASP A 291 -5.90 15.73 -2.86
C ASP A 291 -7.19 15.53 -2.09
N GLY A 292 -8.19 14.90 -2.69
CA GLY A 292 -9.47 14.69 -2.02
C GLY A 292 -10.24 13.50 -2.52
N MET A 293 -11.19 13.07 -1.70
CA MET A 293 -12.19 12.06 -2.00
C MET A 293 -13.56 12.72 -1.96
N VAL A 294 -14.30 12.66 -3.07
CA VAL A 294 -15.61 13.29 -3.24
C VAL A 294 -16.67 12.22 -3.43
N MET A 295 -17.71 12.23 -2.60
CA MET A 295 -18.82 11.28 -2.73
C MET A 295 -19.48 11.36 -4.11
N PRO A 296 -19.96 10.24 -4.68
CA PRO A 296 -20.58 10.24 -6.02
C PRO A 296 -21.78 11.21 -6.15
N ASN A 297 -22.56 11.36 -5.09
CA ASN A 297 -23.68 12.31 -5.02
C ASN A 297 -23.28 13.76 -4.69
N ARG A 298 -21.97 13.98 -4.43
CA ARG A 298 -21.39 15.27 -4.02
C ARG A 298 -21.97 15.86 -2.75
N ASP A 299 -22.54 15.02 -1.86
CA ASP A 299 -23.04 15.48 -0.57
C ASP A 299 -21.92 15.83 0.40
N ALA A 300 -20.78 15.14 0.26
CA ALA A 300 -19.59 15.42 1.07
C ALA A 300 -18.30 15.13 0.30
N ALA A 301 -17.23 15.75 0.79
CA ALA A 301 -15.86 15.50 0.35
C ALA A 301 -14.90 15.64 1.54
N ILE A 302 -13.80 14.90 1.48
CA ILE A 302 -12.66 15.05 2.40
C ILE A 302 -11.44 15.39 1.57
N TYR A 303 -10.74 16.44 1.95
CA TYR A 303 -9.52 16.90 1.29
C TYR A 303 -8.34 16.84 2.26
N ARG A 304 -7.18 16.49 1.73
CA ARG A 304 -5.88 16.54 2.41
C ARG A 304 -5.06 17.70 1.83
N PHE A 305 -4.78 18.68 2.65
CA PHE A 305 -3.85 19.76 2.34
C PHE A 305 -2.48 19.43 2.96
N THR A 306 -1.46 19.30 2.14
CA THR A 306 -0.10 18.94 2.56
C THR A 306 0.88 20.03 2.20
N GLN A 307 1.67 20.49 3.17
CA GLN A 307 2.79 21.40 3.01
C GLN A 307 4.08 20.54 2.96
N LEU A 308 4.66 20.36 1.79
CA LEU A 308 5.86 19.53 1.62
C LEU A 308 7.15 20.27 1.98
N THR A 309 7.28 21.48 1.46
CA THR A 309 8.45 22.37 1.67
C THR A 309 7.96 23.77 2.01
N THR A 310 8.87 24.74 2.13
CA THR A 310 8.49 26.15 2.35
C THR A 310 7.84 26.73 1.10
N SER A 311 6.66 27.31 1.26
CA SER A 311 5.94 28.01 0.21
C SER A 311 6.73 29.21 -0.31
N GLN A 312 6.54 29.53 -1.60
CA GLN A 312 7.15 30.70 -2.24
C GLN A 312 6.49 32.01 -1.79
N THR A 313 5.27 31.93 -1.27
CA THR A 313 4.47 33.07 -0.82
C THR A 313 4.04 32.90 0.63
N TYR A 314 3.91 34.02 1.32
CA TYR A 314 3.28 34.07 2.65
C TYR A 314 2.28 35.22 2.70
N PRO A 315 1.05 35.00 3.18
CA PRO A 315 0.49 33.66 3.55
C PRO A 315 0.33 32.74 2.34
N ALA A 316 0.12 31.45 2.59
CA ALA A 316 -0.15 30.47 1.53
C ALA A 316 -1.31 30.92 0.62
N ALA A 317 -1.19 30.65 -0.66
CA ALA A 317 -2.24 30.93 -1.63
C ALA A 317 -3.52 30.14 -1.33
N PRO A 318 -4.71 30.63 -1.71
CA PRO A 318 -5.93 29.83 -1.64
C PRO A 318 -5.78 28.52 -2.41
N VAL A 319 -6.35 27.44 -1.87
CA VAL A 319 -6.42 26.13 -2.52
C VAL A 319 -7.84 25.92 -3.06
N HIS A 320 -7.92 25.36 -4.26
CA HIS A 320 -9.18 25.07 -4.93
C HIS A 320 -9.67 23.68 -4.49
N LEU A 321 -10.97 23.55 -4.18
CA LEU A 321 -11.59 22.30 -3.78
C LEU A 321 -12.36 21.69 -4.97
N PRO A 322 -11.74 20.87 -5.82
CA PRO A 322 -12.37 20.33 -7.02
C PRO A 322 -13.42 19.26 -6.70
N GLY A 323 -14.32 19.01 -7.64
CA GLY A 323 -15.28 17.91 -7.61
C GLY A 323 -16.63 18.23 -6.94
N LEU A 324 -16.75 19.37 -6.25
CA LEU A 324 -17.99 19.79 -5.62
C LEU A 324 -19.05 20.21 -6.67
N ASP A 325 -20.33 20.22 -6.30
CA ASP A 325 -21.39 20.74 -7.15
C ASP A 325 -21.37 22.27 -7.10
N PRO A 326 -21.17 22.99 -8.23
CA PRO A 326 -21.06 24.45 -8.24
C PRO A 326 -22.32 25.18 -7.75
N GLU A 327 -23.50 24.57 -7.89
CA GLU A 327 -24.79 25.19 -7.54
C GLU A 327 -25.19 24.98 -6.06
N ARG A 328 -24.48 24.09 -5.34
CA ARG A 328 -24.74 23.79 -3.92
C ARG A 328 -23.86 24.62 -3.00
N THR A 329 -24.32 24.79 -1.77
CA THR A 329 -23.54 25.37 -0.68
C THR A 329 -22.92 24.23 0.16
N TYR A 330 -21.70 24.47 0.63
CA TYR A 330 -20.94 23.51 1.45
C TYR A 330 -20.39 24.22 2.69
N ARG A 331 -20.53 23.53 3.82
CA ARG A 331 -19.80 23.87 5.03
C ARG A 331 -18.42 23.24 4.99
N VAL A 332 -17.39 24.08 4.98
CA VAL A 332 -15.99 23.63 5.03
C VAL A 332 -15.44 23.83 6.43
N SER A 333 -14.88 22.78 7.03
CA SER A 333 -14.31 22.80 8.37
C SER A 333 -13.16 21.79 8.48
N PRO A 334 -12.32 21.81 9.56
CA PRO A 334 -11.44 20.68 9.88
C PRO A 334 -12.22 19.37 9.91
N LEU A 335 -11.59 18.25 9.52
CA LEU A 335 -12.27 16.94 9.48
C LEU A 335 -12.81 16.57 10.85
N ASP A 336 -11.94 16.53 11.85
CA ASP A 336 -12.28 16.27 13.24
C ASP A 336 -11.29 17.00 14.15
N PRO A 337 -11.79 17.82 15.10
CA PRO A 337 -10.94 18.51 16.07
C PRO A 337 -10.14 17.59 16.99
N SER A 338 -10.62 16.34 17.20
CA SER A 338 -9.93 15.35 18.04
C SER A 338 -8.63 14.82 17.44
N LEU A 339 -8.38 15.09 16.14
CA LEU A 339 -7.11 14.73 15.49
C LEU A 339 -5.93 15.61 15.96
N ASP A 340 -6.18 16.55 16.88
CA ASP A 340 -5.19 17.45 17.46
C ASP A 340 -4.27 18.12 16.42
N LEU A 341 -4.90 18.74 15.42
CA LEU A 341 -4.20 19.47 14.37
C LEU A 341 -3.65 20.83 14.83
N THR A 342 -3.93 21.24 16.05
CA THR A 342 -3.47 22.52 16.60
C THR A 342 -1.97 22.66 16.67
N GLY A 343 -1.25 21.58 16.99
CA GLY A 343 0.21 21.52 17.00
C GLY A 343 0.84 21.62 15.60
N LEU A 344 0.07 21.39 14.54
CA LEU A 344 0.52 21.46 13.13
C LEU A 344 0.43 22.89 12.57
N ILE A 345 -0.39 23.74 13.14
CA ILE A 345 -0.64 25.09 12.65
C ILE A 345 0.44 26.01 13.24
N ASN A 346 1.15 26.72 12.37
CA ASN A 346 2.02 27.79 12.80
C ASN A 346 1.22 28.75 13.68
N GLY A 347 1.57 28.93 14.96
CA GLY A 347 0.79 29.56 16.03
C GLY A 347 0.25 30.97 15.80
N GLN A 348 0.29 31.46 14.57
CA GLN A 348 -0.31 32.70 14.08
C GLN A 348 -1.52 32.49 13.16
N SER A 349 -2.01 31.26 13.01
CA SER A 349 -3.19 31.02 12.15
C SER A 349 -4.43 31.55 12.84
N THR A 350 -4.87 32.72 12.42
CA THR A 350 -6.12 33.38 12.85
C THR A 350 -7.23 33.18 11.84
N LEU A 351 -7.27 32.02 11.17
CA LEU A 351 -8.34 31.73 10.23
C LEU A 351 -9.65 31.53 10.99
N GLY A 352 -10.57 32.46 10.79
CA GLY A 352 -11.87 32.45 11.47
C GLY A 352 -12.73 31.22 11.17
N TRP A 353 -12.45 30.53 10.07
CA TRP A 353 -13.20 29.33 9.66
C TRP A 353 -12.54 27.99 10.12
N TRP A 354 -11.30 28.04 10.63
CA TRP A 354 -10.61 26.81 11.06
C TRP A 354 -11.07 26.40 12.47
N ASN A 355 -12.33 25.98 12.57
CA ASN A 355 -13.02 25.52 13.77
C ASN A 355 -14.19 24.61 13.36
N GLU A 356 -14.93 24.08 14.32
CA GLU A 356 -16.06 23.18 14.07
C GLU A 356 -17.22 23.86 13.30
N GLU A 357 -17.42 25.16 13.49
CA GLU A 357 -18.45 25.91 12.78
C GLU A 357 -18.12 26.07 11.30
N GLY A 358 -16.84 26.16 10.97
CA GLY A 358 -16.35 26.27 9.60
C GLY A 358 -16.79 27.54 8.88
N VAL A 359 -16.89 27.46 7.56
CA VAL A 359 -17.43 28.49 6.69
C VAL A 359 -18.35 27.87 5.64
N VAL A 360 -19.40 28.54 5.29
CA VAL A 360 -20.35 28.13 4.23
C VAL A 360 -20.06 28.92 2.97
N LEU A 361 -19.77 28.24 1.88
CA LEU A 361 -19.45 28.78 0.56
C LEU A 361 -20.12 27.96 -0.53
N THR A 362 -20.36 28.54 -1.70
CA THR A 362 -20.86 27.81 -2.85
C THR A 362 -19.75 26.89 -3.42
N GLY A 363 -20.12 25.76 -4.00
CA GLY A 363 -19.18 24.91 -4.69
C GLY A 363 -18.44 25.61 -5.82
N GLU A 364 -19.11 26.54 -6.52
CA GLU A 364 -18.47 27.40 -7.52
C GLU A 364 -17.38 28.29 -6.90
N ALA A 365 -17.63 28.90 -5.76
CA ALA A 365 -16.65 29.73 -5.06
C ALA A 365 -15.45 28.92 -4.61
N LEU A 366 -15.69 27.72 -4.05
CA LEU A 366 -14.64 26.80 -3.59
C LEU A 366 -13.76 26.26 -4.73
N GLN A 367 -14.37 26.04 -5.90
CA GLN A 367 -13.63 25.52 -7.07
C GLN A 367 -12.88 26.64 -7.83
N ARG A 368 -13.44 27.83 -7.94
CA ARG A 368 -12.85 28.92 -8.74
C ARG A 368 -11.92 29.83 -7.96
N TYR A 369 -12.30 30.20 -6.74
CA TYR A 369 -11.54 31.14 -5.90
C TYR A 369 -10.77 30.40 -4.80
N GLY A 370 -11.28 29.23 -4.42
CA GLY A 370 -10.67 28.41 -3.37
C GLY A 370 -10.92 28.99 -1.97
N ILE A 371 -10.20 28.36 -1.02
CA ILE A 371 -10.21 28.77 0.39
C ILE A 371 -8.77 28.86 0.87
N ARG A 372 -8.46 29.84 1.72
CA ARG A 372 -7.13 29.95 2.31
C ARG A 372 -6.94 28.79 3.32
N PRO A 373 -5.94 27.90 3.14
CA PRO A 373 -5.64 26.87 4.10
C PRO A 373 -4.94 27.45 5.34
N PRO A 374 -4.87 26.72 6.46
CA PRO A 374 -4.03 27.11 7.58
C PRO A 374 -2.55 27.17 7.16
N SER A 375 -1.79 28.05 7.82
CA SER A 375 -0.35 28.14 7.62
C SER A 375 0.33 26.95 8.31
N LEU A 376 0.96 26.10 7.55
CA LEU A 376 1.67 24.92 8.05
C LEU A 376 3.18 25.12 7.93
N HIS A 377 3.92 24.43 8.79
CA HIS A 377 5.35 24.22 8.57
C HIS A 377 5.57 23.18 7.47
N PRO A 378 6.76 23.13 6.83
CA PRO A 378 7.12 22.04 5.94
C PRO A 378 6.92 20.67 6.60
N GLN A 379 6.50 19.68 5.81
CA GLN A 379 6.24 18.31 6.24
C GLN A 379 5.09 18.20 7.25
N GLN A 380 4.03 18.98 7.01
CA GLN A 380 2.79 18.89 7.76
C GLN A 380 1.59 18.72 6.79
N ALA A 381 0.54 18.11 7.29
CA ALA A 381 -0.72 17.97 6.55
C ALA A 381 -1.91 18.15 7.48
N VAL A 382 -3.02 18.59 6.91
CA VAL A 382 -4.32 18.68 7.57
C VAL A 382 -5.40 18.08 6.69
N LEU A 383 -6.44 17.55 7.33
CA LEU A 383 -7.64 17.08 6.67
C LEU A 383 -8.77 18.07 6.91
N LEU A 384 -9.51 18.35 5.86
CA LEU A 384 -10.71 19.18 5.90
C LEU A 384 -11.87 18.47 5.21
N LYS A 385 -13.07 18.71 5.68
CA LYS A 385 -14.30 18.20 5.07
C LYS A 385 -15.11 19.35 4.47
N ALA A 386 -15.80 19.05 3.39
CA ALA A 386 -16.85 19.89 2.82
C ALA A 386 -18.15 19.08 2.83
N VAL A 387 -19.19 19.58 3.47
CA VAL A 387 -20.49 18.90 3.60
C VAL A 387 -21.57 19.83 3.05
N ALA A 388 -22.41 19.32 2.14
CA ALA A 388 -23.50 20.08 1.56
C ALA A 388 -24.55 20.43 2.63
N GLU A 389 -25.07 21.67 2.54
CA GLU A 389 -26.15 22.20 3.40
C GLU A 389 -27.52 22.11 2.73
#